data_0f006869812d1bf9e38132a2d9ea9653
#
_entry.id   0f006869812d1bf9e38132a2d9ea9653
#
_cell.length_a   1.000
_cell.length_b   1.000
_cell.length_c   1.000
_cell.angle_alpha   90.00
_cell.angle_beta   90.00
_cell.angle_gamma   90.00
#
_symmetry.space_group_name_H-M   'P 1'
#
loop_
_entity.id
_entity.type
_entity.pdbx_description
1 polymer ?
#
loop_
_entity_poly.entity_id
_entity_poly.type
_entity_poly.pdbx_seq_one_letter_code
_entity_poly.pdbx_strand_id
1 'polypeptide(L)'
;MDSPLCFLPQMASDKAIKTRQSILDAAKAIIIEEGIGALTMERAATKAGISKGACMYHFKSKRALQAALVEEYAAHLSSELARHEALFDGPPEETLVPGFIEWFRSFDHDNHGWSTVGLAIHSNFVHDEELMRPVRLWY
;
A
#
# COMPACT_ATOMS: atom_id res chain seq x y z
N MET A 1 25.53 16.62 25.10
CA MET A 1 24.64 17.79 25.07
C MET A 1 23.73 17.66 23.87
N ASP A 2 22.51 17.16 24.10
CA ASP A 2 21.53 17.01 23.03
C ASP A 2 20.95 18.38 22.67
N SER A 3 21.34 18.88 21.51
CA SER A 3 20.87 20.17 21.03
C SER A 3 19.39 20.03 20.64
N PRO A 4 18.45 20.84 21.14
CA PRO A 4 17.03 20.74 20.82
C PRO A 4 16.71 20.96 19.33
N LEU A 5 17.68 21.44 18.56
CA LEU A 5 17.56 21.67 17.11
C LEU A 5 17.65 20.40 16.26
N CYS A 6 18.17 19.27 16.79
CA CYS A 6 18.18 17.99 16.05
C CYS A 6 16.84 17.25 16.09
N PHE A 7 15.94 17.62 16.98
CA PHE A 7 14.63 16.95 17.12
C PHE A 7 13.57 17.50 16.16
N LEU A 8 13.64 18.76 15.76
CA LEU A 8 12.64 19.42 14.93
C LEU A 8 12.52 18.90 13.50
N PRO A 9 13.60 18.60 12.78
CA PRO A 9 13.50 18.01 11.43
C PRO A 9 12.89 16.61 11.44
N GLN A 10 13.18 15.81 12.46
CA GLN A 10 12.71 14.44 12.60
C GLN A 10 11.22 14.37 12.91
N MET A 11 10.71 15.22 13.79
CA MET A 11 9.28 15.33 14.09
C MET A 11 8.46 15.83 12.89
N ALA A 12 9.00 16.77 12.10
CA ALA A 12 8.36 17.24 10.86
C ALA A 12 8.31 16.13 9.80
N SER A 13 9.38 15.30 9.69
CA SER A 13 9.45 14.13 8.82
C SER A 13 8.44 13.05 9.25
N ASP A 14 8.37 12.75 10.54
CA ASP A 14 7.43 11.74 11.09
C ASP A 14 5.98 12.16 10.89
N LYS A 15 5.66 13.45 11.07
CA LYS A 15 4.31 13.99 10.78
C LYS A 15 3.97 13.87 9.30
N ALA A 16 4.91 14.17 8.41
CA ALA A 16 4.72 14.05 6.96
C ALA A 16 4.49 12.59 6.55
N ILE A 17 5.26 11.65 7.09
CA ILE A 17 5.10 10.21 6.86
C ILE A 17 3.72 9.74 7.32
N LYS A 18 3.30 10.12 8.53
CA LYS A 18 1.97 9.77 9.06
C LYS A 18 0.84 10.33 8.22
N THR A 19 0.96 11.59 7.78
CA THR A 19 -0.05 12.21 6.91
C THR A 19 -0.12 11.52 5.56
N ARG A 20 1.03 11.19 4.96
CA ARG A 20 1.07 10.45 3.70
C ARG A 20 0.40 9.08 3.85
N GLN A 21 0.66 8.36 4.92
CA GLN A 21 0.02 7.07 5.20
C GLN A 21 -1.49 7.23 5.41
N SER A 22 -1.93 8.24 6.13
CA SER A 22 -3.35 8.53 6.34
C SER A 22 -4.10 8.75 5.01
N ILE A 23 -3.46 9.39 4.02
CA ILE A 23 -4.03 9.56 2.68
C ILE A 23 -4.15 8.20 1.96
N LEU A 24 -3.14 7.35 2.04
CA LEU A 24 -3.16 6.01 1.44
C LEU A 24 -4.25 5.14 2.09
N ASP A 25 -4.38 5.18 3.41
CA ASP A 25 -5.43 4.44 4.14
C ASP A 25 -6.83 4.94 3.77
N ALA A 26 -7.00 6.25 3.61
CA ALA A 26 -8.24 6.84 3.13
C ALA A 26 -8.57 6.40 1.70
N ALA A 27 -7.58 6.36 0.82
CA ALA A 27 -7.75 5.89 -0.56
C ALA A 27 -8.13 4.39 -0.62
N LYS A 28 -7.48 3.55 0.19
CA LYS A 28 -7.86 2.13 0.34
C LYS A 28 -9.30 1.98 0.80
N ALA A 29 -9.70 2.71 1.82
CA ALA A 29 -11.07 2.68 2.35
C ALA A 29 -12.10 3.07 1.28
N ILE A 30 -11.85 4.10 0.48
CA ILE A 30 -12.72 4.49 -0.63
C ILE A 30 -12.84 3.35 -1.65
N ILE A 31 -11.73 2.71 -2.01
CA ILE A 31 -11.73 1.59 -2.97
C ILE A 31 -12.54 0.41 -2.43
N ILE A 32 -12.39 0.08 -1.16
CA ILE A 32 -13.11 -1.03 -0.51
C ILE A 32 -14.61 -0.75 -0.44
N GLU A 33 -15.00 0.46 -0.06
CA GLU A 33 -16.38 0.84 0.18
C GLU A 33 -17.16 1.13 -1.12
N GLU A 34 -16.50 1.75 -2.11
CA GLU A 34 -17.18 2.34 -3.26
C GLU A 34 -16.55 1.99 -4.62
N GLY A 35 -15.41 1.29 -4.60
CA GLY A 35 -14.66 0.94 -5.80
C GLY A 35 -13.67 2.01 -6.26
N ILE A 36 -12.73 1.59 -7.13
CA ILE A 36 -11.61 2.44 -7.57
C ILE A 36 -12.05 3.66 -8.38
N GLY A 37 -13.20 3.59 -9.06
CA GLY A 37 -13.78 4.72 -9.80
C GLY A 37 -14.18 5.90 -8.92
N ALA A 38 -14.47 5.65 -7.63
CA ALA A 38 -14.81 6.67 -6.66
C ALA A 38 -13.61 7.44 -6.11
N LEU A 39 -12.38 6.96 -6.34
CA LEU A 39 -11.15 7.58 -5.85
C LEU A 39 -10.87 8.90 -6.58
N THR A 40 -10.92 10.00 -5.86
CA THR A 40 -10.48 11.33 -6.30
C THR A 40 -9.57 11.96 -5.24
N MET A 41 -8.79 12.97 -5.63
CA MET A 41 -7.92 13.69 -4.68
C MET A 41 -8.73 14.38 -3.59
N GLU A 42 -9.89 14.94 -3.94
CA GLU A 42 -10.83 15.58 -3.01
C GLU A 42 -11.37 14.59 -2.00
N ARG A 43 -11.82 13.44 -2.44
CA ARG A 43 -12.39 12.40 -1.57
C ARG A 43 -11.33 11.81 -0.64
N ALA A 44 -10.14 11.54 -1.15
CA ALA A 44 -9.02 11.06 -0.35
C ALA A 44 -8.64 12.07 0.74
N ALA A 45 -8.54 13.36 0.39
CA ALA A 45 -8.28 14.43 1.34
C ALA A 45 -9.37 14.53 2.42
N THR A 46 -10.65 14.56 2.02
CA THR A 46 -11.79 14.62 2.95
C THR A 46 -11.80 13.45 3.91
N LYS A 47 -11.62 12.22 3.39
CA LYS A 47 -11.60 11.01 4.22
C LYS A 47 -10.39 10.95 5.14
N ALA A 48 -9.24 11.47 4.73
CA ALA A 48 -8.05 11.61 5.56
C ALA A 48 -8.12 12.78 6.57
N GLY A 49 -9.18 13.63 6.51
CA GLY A 49 -9.35 14.77 7.40
C GLY A 49 -8.40 15.93 7.14
N ILE A 50 -7.93 16.09 5.90
CA ILE A 50 -7.01 17.16 5.49
C ILE A 50 -7.56 17.97 4.31
N SER A 51 -6.96 19.13 4.04
CA SER A 51 -7.30 19.92 2.86
C SER A 51 -6.82 19.26 1.56
N LYS A 52 -7.47 19.56 0.44
CA LYS A 52 -7.01 19.14 -0.89
C LYS A 52 -5.58 19.60 -1.17
N GLY A 53 -5.22 20.83 -0.79
CA GLY A 53 -3.86 21.36 -0.94
C GLY A 53 -2.83 20.57 -0.16
N ALA A 54 -3.14 20.17 1.08
CA ALA A 54 -2.28 19.30 1.89
C ALA A 54 -2.14 17.90 1.25
N CYS A 55 -3.22 17.33 0.72
CA CYS A 55 -3.17 16.08 -0.01
C CYS A 55 -2.27 16.17 -1.24
N MET A 56 -2.39 17.25 -2.02
CA MET A 56 -1.58 17.48 -3.23
C MET A 56 -0.12 17.81 -2.92
N TYR A 57 0.21 18.21 -1.70
CA TYR A 57 1.60 18.31 -1.26
C TYR A 57 2.28 16.93 -1.22
N HIS A 58 1.56 15.89 -0.77
CA HIS A 58 2.06 14.51 -0.68
C HIS A 58 1.96 13.75 -2.00
N PHE A 59 0.87 13.95 -2.74
CA PHE A 59 0.61 13.28 -4.02
C PHE A 59 0.21 14.32 -5.07
N LYS A 60 1.08 14.57 -6.04
CA LYS A 60 0.91 15.63 -7.05
C LYS A 60 -0.29 15.41 -7.98
N SER A 61 -0.76 14.16 -8.10
CA SER A 61 -1.87 13.78 -8.97
C SER A 61 -2.54 12.50 -8.47
N LYS A 62 -3.75 12.23 -8.98
CA LYS A 62 -4.43 10.94 -8.77
C LYS A 62 -3.54 9.76 -9.19
N ARG A 63 -2.81 9.89 -10.31
CA ARG A 63 -1.88 8.86 -10.79
C ARG A 63 -0.74 8.61 -9.79
N ALA A 64 -0.20 9.64 -9.18
CA ALA A 64 0.83 9.49 -8.14
C ALA A 64 0.28 8.78 -6.89
N LEU A 65 -0.96 9.06 -6.50
CA LEU A 65 -1.64 8.36 -5.41
C LEU A 65 -1.88 6.88 -5.78
N GLN A 66 -2.34 6.61 -7.00
CA GLN A 66 -2.54 5.24 -7.50
C GLN A 66 -1.22 4.46 -7.55
N ALA A 67 -0.13 5.08 -8.02
CA ALA A 67 1.19 4.46 -8.04
C ALA A 67 1.66 4.06 -6.62
N ALA A 68 1.48 4.94 -5.64
CA ALA A 68 1.82 4.65 -4.25
C ALA A 68 0.96 3.52 -3.65
N LEU A 69 -0.31 3.41 -4.04
CA LEU A 69 -1.18 2.29 -3.64
C LEU A 69 -0.72 0.97 -4.25
N VAL A 70 -0.28 0.96 -5.50
CA VAL A 70 0.27 -0.23 -6.15
C VAL A 70 1.59 -0.65 -5.50
N GLU A 71 2.46 0.28 -5.15
CA GLU A 71 3.69 0.02 -4.41
C GLU A 71 3.40 -0.58 -3.03
N GLU A 72 2.44 -0.02 -2.29
CA GLU A 72 2.04 -0.54 -0.99
C GLU A 72 1.42 -1.94 -1.10
N TYR A 73 0.63 -2.19 -2.14
CA TYR A 73 0.08 -3.50 -2.43
C TYR A 73 1.18 -4.53 -2.74
N ALA A 74 2.16 -4.19 -3.58
CA ALA A 74 3.29 -5.07 -3.87
C ALA A 74 4.13 -5.38 -2.63
N ALA A 75 4.36 -4.38 -1.77
CA ALA A 75 5.05 -4.56 -0.49
C ALA A 75 4.25 -5.47 0.45
N HIS A 76 2.92 -5.34 0.49
CA HIS A 76 2.05 -6.22 1.26
C HIS A 76 2.16 -7.68 0.77
N LEU A 77 2.09 -7.92 -0.55
CA LEU A 77 2.24 -9.26 -1.12
C LEU A 77 3.59 -9.89 -0.71
N SER A 78 4.67 -9.13 -0.83
CA SER A 78 6.02 -9.60 -0.46
C SER A 78 6.12 -9.93 1.03
N SER A 79 5.54 -9.10 1.88
CA SER A 79 5.53 -9.29 3.33
C SER A 79 4.73 -10.51 3.73
N GLU A 80 3.56 -10.73 3.12
CA GLU A 80 2.71 -11.88 3.38
C GLU A 80 3.39 -13.19 2.95
N LEU A 81 4.00 -13.21 1.77
CA LEU A 81 4.73 -14.39 1.33
C LEU A 81 5.89 -14.71 2.27
N ALA A 82 6.71 -13.74 2.62
CA ALA A 82 7.83 -13.93 3.54
C ALA A 82 7.37 -14.44 4.91
N ARG A 83 6.24 -13.94 5.41
CA ARG A 83 5.64 -14.39 6.68
C ARG A 83 5.25 -15.87 6.63
N HIS A 84 4.69 -16.32 5.51
CA HIS A 84 4.26 -17.71 5.35
C HIS A 84 5.42 -18.66 5.02
N GLU A 85 6.43 -18.18 4.28
CA GLU A 85 7.68 -18.94 4.07
C GLU A 85 8.39 -19.21 5.39
N ALA A 86 8.39 -18.26 6.33
CA ALA A 86 9.02 -18.40 7.64
C ALA A 86 8.35 -19.48 8.54
N LEU A 87 7.23 -20.07 8.14
CA LEU A 87 6.62 -21.22 8.82
C LEU A 87 7.32 -22.54 8.49
N PHE A 88 8.21 -22.55 7.51
CA PHE A 88 8.91 -23.74 7.03
C PHE A 88 10.41 -23.58 7.23
N ASP A 89 11.07 -24.62 7.70
CA ASP A 89 12.52 -24.68 7.83
C ASP A 89 13.15 -25.06 6.49
N GLY A 90 14.16 -24.32 6.07
CA GLY A 90 14.92 -24.63 4.86
C GLY A 90 15.34 -23.40 4.06
N PRO A 91 16.07 -23.58 2.98
CA PRO A 91 16.44 -22.50 2.08
C PRO A 91 15.22 -22.04 1.24
N PRO A 92 15.27 -20.82 0.65
CA PRO A 92 14.14 -20.24 -0.08
C PRO A 92 13.55 -21.12 -1.18
N GLU A 93 14.38 -21.91 -1.87
CA GLU A 93 13.96 -22.84 -2.92
C GLU A 93 13.07 -24.00 -2.41
N GLU A 94 13.13 -24.29 -1.11
CA GLU A 94 12.32 -25.33 -0.47
C GLU A 94 11.11 -24.75 0.26
N THR A 95 11.17 -23.48 0.72
CA THR A 95 10.14 -22.83 1.54
C THR A 95 9.15 -22.00 0.73
N LEU A 96 9.54 -21.52 -0.47
CA LEU A 96 8.73 -20.66 -1.32
C LEU A 96 7.36 -21.29 -1.68
N VAL A 97 7.37 -22.52 -2.20
CA VAL A 97 6.13 -23.17 -2.66
C VAL A 97 5.20 -23.50 -1.48
N PRO A 98 5.66 -24.17 -0.41
CA PRO A 98 4.80 -24.42 0.74
C PRO A 98 4.34 -23.12 1.42
N GLY A 99 5.17 -22.10 1.51
CA GLY A 99 4.81 -20.77 2.02
C GLY A 99 3.69 -20.12 1.19
N PHE A 100 3.82 -20.18 -0.13
CA PHE A 100 2.78 -19.68 -1.05
C PHE A 100 1.44 -20.42 -0.90
N ILE A 101 1.48 -21.75 -0.77
CA ILE A 101 0.28 -22.58 -0.57
C ILE A 101 -0.40 -22.20 0.76
N GLU A 102 0.37 -22.05 1.83
CA GLU A 102 -0.18 -21.70 3.14
C GLU A 102 -0.76 -20.28 3.15
N TRP A 103 -0.06 -19.32 2.52
CA TRP A 103 -0.60 -17.98 2.31
C TRP A 103 -1.93 -18.00 1.55
N PHE A 104 -2.01 -18.76 0.46
CA PHE A 104 -3.23 -18.88 -0.33
C PHE A 104 -4.39 -19.49 0.48
N ARG A 105 -4.10 -20.46 1.34
CA ARG A 105 -5.09 -21.06 2.24
C ARG A 105 -5.59 -20.11 3.32
N SER A 106 -4.74 -19.20 3.78
CA SER A 106 -5.07 -18.19 4.80
C SER A 106 -5.70 -16.91 4.24
N PHE A 107 -5.84 -16.81 2.92
CA PHE A 107 -6.18 -15.57 2.20
C PHE A 107 -7.48 -14.91 2.66
N ASP A 108 -8.44 -15.68 3.16
CA ASP A 108 -9.75 -15.16 3.62
C ASP A 108 -9.74 -14.59 5.04
N HIS A 109 -8.72 -14.87 5.86
CA HIS A 109 -8.79 -14.60 7.29
C HIS A 109 -8.06 -13.34 7.75
N ASP A 110 -7.00 -12.90 7.05
CA ASP A 110 -6.10 -11.85 7.54
C ASP A 110 -5.93 -10.64 6.60
N ASN A 111 -6.76 -10.51 5.58
CA ASN A 111 -6.41 -9.67 4.42
C ASN A 111 -6.74 -8.17 4.55
N HIS A 112 -7.27 -7.68 5.65
CA HIS A 112 -7.51 -6.24 5.92
C HIS A 112 -7.99 -5.41 4.70
N GLY A 113 -8.81 -6.04 3.81
CA GLY A 113 -9.31 -5.41 2.58
C GLY A 113 -8.35 -5.41 1.38
N TRP A 114 -7.14 -5.96 1.51
CA TRP A 114 -6.18 -6.00 0.41
C TRP A 114 -6.61 -6.88 -0.76
N SER A 115 -7.40 -7.93 -0.55
CA SER A 115 -8.01 -8.70 -1.66
C SER A 115 -8.87 -7.81 -2.55
N THR A 116 -9.73 -6.98 -1.96
CA THR A 116 -10.58 -6.05 -2.71
C THR A 116 -9.75 -4.98 -3.43
N VAL A 117 -8.78 -4.40 -2.76
CA VAL A 117 -7.87 -3.41 -3.36
C VAL A 117 -7.04 -4.03 -4.47
N GLY A 118 -6.47 -5.22 -4.25
CA GLY A 118 -5.70 -5.95 -5.24
C GLY A 118 -6.52 -6.30 -6.49
N LEU A 119 -7.74 -6.81 -6.31
CA LEU A 119 -8.65 -7.07 -7.43
C LEU A 119 -8.97 -5.79 -8.22
N ALA A 120 -9.22 -4.67 -7.52
CA ALA A 120 -9.46 -3.39 -8.15
C ALA A 120 -8.23 -2.87 -8.93
N ILE A 121 -7.01 -3.02 -8.37
CA ILE A 121 -5.76 -2.69 -9.05
C ILE A 121 -5.59 -3.53 -10.31
N HIS A 122 -5.68 -4.85 -10.20
CA HIS A 122 -5.50 -5.74 -11.34
C HIS A 122 -6.54 -5.51 -12.44
N SER A 123 -7.82 -5.38 -12.09
CA SER A 123 -8.88 -5.18 -13.09
C SER A 123 -8.79 -3.84 -13.84
N ASN A 124 -8.25 -2.80 -13.19
CA ASN A 124 -8.21 -1.47 -13.80
C ASN A 124 -6.86 -1.11 -14.41
N PHE A 125 -5.75 -1.70 -13.93
CA PHE A 125 -4.40 -1.30 -14.33
C PHE A 125 -3.60 -2.41 -14.99
N VAL A 126 -4.17 -3.59 -15.27
CA VAL A 126 -3.46 -4.73 -15.86
C VAL A 126 -2.69 -4.38 -17.15
N HIS A 127 -3.17 -3.43 -17.94
CA HIS A 127 -2.53 -2.97 -19.18
C HIS A 127 -1.61 -1.75 -18.98
N ASP A 128 -1.55 -1.18 -17.78
CA ASP A 128 -0.64 -0.07 -17.46
C ASP A 128 0.69 -0.63 -16.95
N GLU A 129 1.64 -0.81 -17.86
CA GLU A 129 2.93 -1.45 -17.56
C GLU A 129 3.76 -0.68 -16.53
N GLU A 130 3.72 0.66 -16.61
CA GLU A 130 4.46 1.52 -15.68
C GLU A 130 3.88 1.43 -14.27
N LEU A 131 2.56 1.56 -14.17
CA LEU A 131 1.85 1.52 -12.89
C LEU A 131 1.96 0.14 -12.22
N MET A 132 1.87 -0.94 -13.00
CA MET A 132 1.90 -2.31 -12.51
C MET A 132 3.32 -2.87 -12.32
N ARG A 133 4.36 -2.12 -12.65
CA ARG A 133 5.75 -2.56 -12.53
C ARG A 133 6.11 -3.12 -11.16
N PRO A 134 5.75 -2.50 -10.00
CA PRO A 134 6.08 -3.06 -8.69
C PRO A 134 5.49 -4.45 -8.45
N VAL A 135 4.27 -4.68 -8.94
CA VAL A 135 3.61 -5.99 -8.82
C VAL A 135 4.22 -7.01 -9.77
N ARG A 136 4.55 -6.61 -11.01
CA ARG A 136 5.16 -7.52 -11.99
C ARG A 136 6.57 -7.97 -11.62
N LEU A 137 7.32 -7.16 -10.90
CA LEU A 137 8.65 -7.53 -10.40
C LEU A 137 8.58 -8.53 -9.23
N TRP A 138 7.38 -8.72 -8.67
CA TRP A 138 7.15 -9.66 -7.59
C TRP A 138 6.94 -11.12 -8.12
N TYR A 139 6.51 -11.28 -9.39
CA TYR A 139 6.41 -12.56 -10.08
C TYR A 139 7.73 -12.88 -10.80
#